data_55989283ac50c8c0640d71d851f9cc44
#
_entry.id   55989283ac50c8c0640d71d851f9cc44
#
_cell.length_a   1.000
_cell.length_b   1.000
_cell.length_c   1.000
_cell.angle_alpha   90.00
_cell.angle_beta   90.00
_cell.angle_gamma   90.00
#
_symmetry.space_group_name_H-M   'P 1'
#
loop_
_entity.id
_entity.type
_entity.pdbx_description
1 polymer ?
#
loop_
_entity_poly.entity_id
_entity_poly.type
_entity_poly.pdbx_seq_one_letter_code
_entity_poly.pdbx_strand_id
1 'polypeptide(L)'
;MGEFGPILLLVFGDFKQGSIAWARWEMDPVRGRLAVFHYTVPKPASHYLVDFCCYTTPEDETRELEFRDHPAYHGEVTLSPDSGSVLRITIEADLDTSAPILTSHLAVQYDDVEIGGRSYLCPARSIAMIALHNPKMQHINGIGIERHLNEVEYIDYHKFGSTSRMITNP
;
A
#
# COMPACT_ATOMS: atom_id res chain seq x y z
N MET A 1 -2.99 11.59 8.40
CA MET A 1 -2.74 10.25 8.96
C MET A 1 -1.90 9.51 7.94
N GLY A 2 -0.82 8.84 8.37
CA GLY A 2 0.02 8.11 7.41
C GLY A 2 -0.78 6.99 6.75
N GLU A 3 -0.83 7.00 5.43
CA GLU A 3 -1.66 6.12 4.59
C GLU A 3 -1.30 4.63 4.70
N PHE A 4 -0.18 4.29 5.32
CA PHE A 4 0.44 2.96 5.20
C PHE A 4 0.37 2.08 6.46
N GLY A 5 0.07 2.64 7.63
CA GLY A 5 -0.09 1.86 8.87
C GLY A 5 -1.26 0.86 8.83
N PRO A 6 -2.40 1.17 8.22
CA PRO A 6 -3.54 0.28 8.16
C PRO A 6 -3.49 -0.79 7.05
N ILE A 7 -2.51 -0.77 6.13
CA ILE A 7 -2.47 -1.69 4.97
C ILE A 7 -2.44 -3.16 5.39
N LEU A 8 -1.66 -3.49 6.41
CA LEU A 8 -1.63 -4.86 6.95
C LEU A 8 -3.03 -5.30 7.41
N LEU A 9 -3.71 -4.46 8.17
CA LEU A 9 -5.06 -4.76 8.68
C LEU A 9 -6.10 -4.80 7.57
N LEU A 10 -6.00 -3.91 6.58
CA LEU A 10 -6.86 -3.88 5.42
C LEU A 10 -6.76 -5.20 4.64
N VAL A 11 -5.57 -5.58 4.21
CA VAL A 11 -5.34 -6.78 3.40
C VAL A 11 -5.76 -8.04 4.16
N PHE A 12 -5.39 -8.18 5.45
CA PHE A 12 -5.80 -9.31 6.27
C PHE A 12 -7.31 -9.31 6.60
N GLY A 13 -7.94 -8.17 6.65
CA GLY A 13 -9.39 -8.04 6.77
C GLY A 13 -10.12 -8.57 5.53
N ASP A 14 -9.65 -8.15 4.37
CA ASP A 14 -10.26 -8.47 3.08
C ASP A 14 -10.00 -9.92 2.64
N PHE A 15 -8.89 -10.55 3.05
CA PHE A 15 -8.58 -11.96 2.77
C PHE A 15 -9.69 -12.95 3.15
N LYS A 16 -10.50 -12.62 4.12
CA LYS A 16 -11.60 -13.50 4.56
C LYS A 16 -12.61 -13.79 3.46
N GLN A 17 -12.69 -12.93 2.45
CA GLN A 17 -13.59 -13.05 1.31
C GLN A 17 -12.84 -13.16 -0.01
N GLY A 18 -11.51 -13.20 0.04
CA GLY A 18 -10.62 -13.36 -1.10
C GLY A 18 -10.06 -14.77 -1.22
N SER A 19 -8.96 -14.88 -1.92
CA SER A 19 -8.18 -16.12 -2.02
C SER A 19 -6.71 -15.86 -1.73
N ILE A 20 -6.03 -16.87 -1.18
CA ILE A 20 -4.59 -16.88 -0.97
C ILE A 20 -4.03 -18.20 -1.43
N ALA A 21 -2.92 -18.19 -2.15
CA ALA A 21 -2.25 -19.38 -2.65
C ALA A 21 -0.74 -19.25 -2.49
N TRP A 22 -0.10 -20.38 -2.28
CA TRP A 22 1.35 -20.46 -2.32
C TRP A 22 1.88 -20.06 -3.70
N ALA A 23 2.90 -19.19 -3.73
CA ALA A 23 3.55 -18.75 -4.97
C ALA A 23 4.96 -19.33 -5.12
N ARG A 24 5.88 -19.01 -4.22
CA ARG A 24 7.29 -19.40 -4.34
C ARG A 24 8.09 -19.21 -3.05
N TRP A 25 9.30 -19.79 -3.04
CA TRP A 25 10.36 -19.33 -2.14
C TRP A 25 11.13 -18.16 -2.77
N GLU A 26 11.50 -17.20 -1.95
CA GLU A 26 12.39 -16.09 -2.29
C GLU A 26 13.61 -16.12 -1.37
N MET A 27 14.79 -15.78 -1.87
CA MET A 27 16.00 -15.69 -1.05
C MET A 27 16.32 -14.24 -0.77
N ASP A 28 16.29 -13.88 0.49
CA ASP A 28 16.74 -12.58 0.98
C ASP A 28 18.18 -12.70 1.49
N PRO A 29 19.11 -11.78 1.10
CA PRO A 29 20.53 -11.89 1.48
C PRO A 29 20.77 -11.75 2.99
N VAL A 30 19.86 -11.13 3.74
CA VAL A 30 19.96 -10.89 5.18
C VAL A 30 19.13 -11.90 5.97
N ARG A 31 17.89 -12.16 5.51
CA ARG A 31 16.87 -12.92 6.26
C ARG A 31 16.75 -14.38 5.81
N GLY A 32 17.49 -14.78 4.76
CA GLY A 32 17.48 -16.13 4.23
C GLY A 32 16.24 -16.44 3.40
N ARG A 33 15.67 -17.63 3.56
CA ARG A 33 14.55 -18.12 2.74
C ARG A 33 13.21 -17.55 3.24
N LEU A 34 12.46 -16.90 2.35
CA LEU A 34 11.16 -16.28 2.60
C LEU A 34 10.06 -17.03 1.85
N ALA A 35 8.87 -17.09 2.44
CA ALA A 35 7.68 -17.67 1.84
C ALA A 35 6.84 -16.57 1.19
N VAL A 36 6.54 -16.70 -0.10
CA VAL A 36 5.70 -15.74 -0.85
C VAL A 36 4.37 -16.40 -1.19
N PHE A 37 3.30 -15.69 -0.86
CA PHE A 37 1.93 -16.07 -1.20
C PHE A 37 1.34 -15.01 -2.10
N HIS A 38 0.63 -15.45 -3.13
CA HIS A 38 -0.19 -14.61 -3.97
C HIS A 38 -1.61 -14.56 -3.42
N TYR A 39 -2.25 -13.39 -3.45
CA TYR A 39 -3.63 -13.22 -3.01
C TYR A 39 -4.46 -12.40 -3.98
N THR A 40 -5.78 -12.57 -3.92
CA THR A 40 -6.75 -11.79 -4.67
C THR A 40 -7.91 -11.39 -3.77
N VAL A 41 -8.45 -10.19 -3.95
CA VAL A 41 -9.62 -9.67 -3.26
C VAL A 41 -10.63 -9.19 -4.29
N PRO A 42 -11.84 -9.77 -4.35
CA PRO A 42 -12.86 -9.34 -5.29
C PRO A 42 -13.44 -7.98 -4.91
N LYS A 43 -13.91 -7.21 -5.89
CA LYS A 43 -14.46 -5.85 -5.69
C LYS A 43 -15.46 -5.72 -4.53
N PRO A 44 -16.43 -6.63 -4.34
CA PRO A 44 -17.39 -6.52 -3.23
C PRO A 44 -16.78 -6.63 -1.82
N ALA A 45 -15.57 -7.21 -1.71
CA ALA A 45 -14.85 -7.39 -0.45
C ALA A 45 -13.73 -6.35 -0.26
N SER A 46 -13.47 -5.54 -1.27
CA SER A 46 -12.36 -4.59 -1.27
C SER A 46 -12.68 -3.36 -0.42
N HIS A 47 -11.79 -3.08 0.52
CA HIS A 47 -11.73 -1.82 1.25
C HIS A 47 -10.55 -0.94 0.77
N TYR A 48 -9.83 -1.41 -0.25
CA TYR A 48 -8.73 -0.64 -0.85
C TYR A 48 -9.30 0.51 -1.67
N LEU A 49 -8.97 1.74 -1.25
CA LEU A 49 -9.40 2.96 -1.93
C LEU A 49 -8.30 3.45 -2.86
N VAL A 50 -8.61 3.59 -4.15
CA VAL A 50 -7.83 4.37 -5.11
C VAL A 50 -8.46 5.75 -5.19
N ASP A 51 -7.75 6.75 -4.70
CA ASP A 51 -8.18 8.15 -4.65
C ASP A 51 -7.08 9.01 -5.29
N PHE A 52 -7.40 9.69 -6.37
CA PHE A 52 -6.47 10.50 -7.12
C PHE A 52 -7.11 11.82 -7.57
N CYS A 53 -6.54 12.91 -7.15
CA CYS A 53 -6.76 14.23 -7.71
C CYS A 53 -5.46 14.73 -8.34
N CYS A 54 -5.42 15.29 -9.49
CA CYS A 54 -6.52 15.62 -10.37
C CYS A 54 -6.11 15.22 -11.78
N TYR A 55 -7.06 14.84 -12.61
CA TYR A 55 -6.81 14.53 -14.01
C TYR A 55 -7.75 15.33 -14.92
N THR A 56 -7.39 15.45 -16.20
CA THR A 56 -8.21 16.11 -17.23
C THR A 56 -8.55 15.11 -18.33
N THR A 57 -9.65 15.33 -19.06
CA THR A 57 -10.02 14.50 -20.22
C THR A 57 -9.60 15.17 -21.53
N PRO A 58 -9.47 14.43 -22.64
CA PRO A 58 -9.20 15.00 -23.97
C PRO A 58 -10.27 16.01 -24.43
N GLU A 59 -11.52 15.85 -23.96
CA GLU A 59 -12.65 16.71 -24.32
C GLU A 59 -12.64 18.03 -23.55
N ASP A 60 -12.07 18.05 -22.35
CA ASP A 60 -11.97 19.25 -21.50
C ASP A 60 -10.68 19.26 -20.67
N GLU A 61 -9.64 19.83 -21.23
CA GLU A 61 -8.34 19.95 -20.58
C GLU A 61 -8.29 21.06 -19.49
N THR A 62 -9.38 21.82 -19.34
CA THR A 62 -9.43 22.90 -18.34
C THR A 62 -10.11 22.46 -17.04
N ARG A 63 -10.91 21.41 -17.09
CA ARG A 63 -11.65 20.88 -15.95
C ARG A 63 -10.85 19.78 -15.27
N GLU A 64 -10.49 20.01 -14.03
CA GLU A 64 -9.89 19.01 -13.15
C GLU A 64 -10.98 18.12 -12.55
N LEU A 65 -10.75 16.80 -12.63
CA LEU A 65 -11.64 15.76 -12.14
C LEU A 65 -10.91 14.92 -11.09
N GLU A 66 -11.68 14.39 -10.16
CA GLU A 66 -11.20 13.42 -9.15
C GLU A 66 -11.60 12.00 -9.56
N PHE A 67 -10.71 11.05 -9.33
CA PHE A 67 -11.02 9.63 -9.46
C PHE A 67 -11.07 9.00 -8.07
N ARG A 68 -12.15 8.27 -7.80
CA ARG A 68 -12.31 7.56 -6.54
C ARG A 68 -13.05 6.25 -6.77
N ASP A 69 -12.43 5.12 -6.44
CA ASP A 69 -13.03 3.78 -6.55
C ASP A 69 -12.46 2.84 -5.51
N HIS A 70 -13.23 1.79 -5.19
CA HIS A 70 -12.79 0.60 -4.45
C HIS A 70 -12.71 -0.58 -5.41
N PRO A 71 -11.64 -0.71 -6.20
CA PRO A 71 -11.50 -1.79 -7.18
C PRO A 71 -11.27 -3.15 -6.49
N ALA A 72 -11.47 -4.25 -7.21
CA ALA A 72 -10.81 -5.50 -6.87
C ALA A 72 -9.30 -5.28 -6.87
N TYR A 73 -8.56 -6.11 -6.17
CA TYR A 73 -7.11 -6.01 -6.15
C TYR A 73 -6.45 -7.36 -5.87
N HIS A 74 -5.20 -7.46 -6.25
CA HIS A 74 -4.36 -8.62 -5.97
C HIS A 74 -2.96 -8.19 -5.55
N GLY A 75 -2.15 -9.14 -5.13
CA GLY A 75 -0.78 -8.86 -4.73
C GLY A 75 -0.08 -10.03 -4.10
N GLU A 76 1.00 -9.75 -3.42
CA GLU A 76 1.80 -10.74 -2.72
C GLU A 76 2.00 -10.39 -1.25
N VAL A 77 2.02 -11.41 -0.42
CA VAL A 77 2.48 -11.33 0.97
C VAL A 77 3.74 -12.16 1.11
N THR A 78 4.80 -11.55 1.60
CA THR A 78 6.07 -12.21 1.89
C THR A 78 6.23 -12.38 3.40
N LEU A 79 6.48 -13.61 3.83
CA LEU A 79 6.59 -14.00 5.24
C LEU A 79 7.96 -14.58 5.54
N SER A 80 8.45 -14.34 6.76
CA SER A 80 9.49 -15.15 7.36
C SER A 80 8.89 -16.47 7.84
N PRO A 81 9.32 -17.64 7.33
CA PRO A 81 8.79 -18.94 7.77
C PRO A 81 9.14 -19.25 9.23
N ASP A 82 10.22 -18.70 9.75
CA ASP A 82 10.73 -18.97 11.10
C ASP A 82 9.93 -18.21 12.18
N SER A 83 9.56 -16.96 11.91
CA SER A 83 8.82 -16.11 12.86
C SER A 83 7.33 -15.98 12.54
N GLY A 84 6.93 -16.25 11.29
CA GLY A 84 5.60 -15.93 10.77
C GLY A 84 5.38 -14.43 10.53
N SER A 85 6.42 -13.60 10.68
CA SER A 85 6.31 -12.15 10.49
C SER A 85 6.10 -11.81 9.01
N VAL A 86 5.21 -10.86 8.75
CA VAL A 86 5.00 -10.28 7.41
C VAL A 86 6.11 -9.29 7.13
N LEU A 87 6.88 -9.52 6.08
CA LEU A 87 8.02 -8.67 5.71
C LEU A 87 7.70 -7.73 4.55
N ARG A 88 6.76 -8.10 3.69
CA ARG A 88 6.33 -7.28 2.56
C ARG A 88 4.89 -7.59 2.18
N ILE A 89 4.14 -6.56 1.83
CA ILE A 89 2.84 -6.66 1.16
C ILE A 89 2.90 -5.79 -0.10
N THR A 90 2.40 -6.32 -1.20
CA THR A 90 2.14 -5.54 -2.42
C THR A 90 0.65 -5.55 -2.73
N ILE A 91 0.15 -4.47 -3.30
CA ILE A 91 -1.22 -4.32 -3.82
C ILE A 91 -1.13 -3.84 -5.25
N GLU A 92 -1.90 -4.44 -6.14
CA GLU A 92 -2.14 -3.98 -7.49
C GLU A 92 -3.65 -3.92 -7.71
N ALA A 93 -4.17 -2.74 -8.06
CA ALA A 93 -5.60 -2.53 -8.29
C ALA A 93 -6.02 -3.10 -9.65
N ASP A 94 -7.10 -3.86 -9.67
CA ASP A 94 -7.76 -4.34 -10.89
C ASP A 94 -8.74 -3.27 -11.38
N LEU A 95 -8.20 -2.26 -12.06
CA LEU A 95 -8.96 -1.10 -12.55
C LEU A 95 -9.70 -1.45 -13.83
N ASP A 96 -10.88 -0.82 -14.02
CA ASP A 96 -11.61 -0.93 -15.28
C ASP A 96 -10.81 -0.26 -16.41
N THR A 97 -10.89 -0.83 -17.62
CA THR A 97 -10.19 -0.30 -18.81
C THR A 97 -10.69 1.09 -19.23
N SER A 98 -11.87 1.49 -18.79
CA SER A 98 -12.43 2.83 -18.98
C SER A 98 -12.00 3.85 -17.92
N ALA A 99 -11.31 3.40 -16.87
CA ALA A 99 -10.83 4.30 -15.82
C ALA A 99 -9.73 5.24 -16.35
N PRO A 100 -9.67 6.49 -15.86
CA PRO A 100 -8.60 7.42 -16.23
C PRO A 100 -7.25 6.97 -15.66
N ILE A 101 -7.27 6.19 -14.58
CA ILE A 101 -6.09 5.60 -13.96
C ILE A 101 -5.80 4.26 -14.65
N LEU A 102 -4.59 4.11 -15.18
CA LEU A 102 -4.14 2.91 -15.87
C LEU A 102 -3.62 1.85 -14.90
N THR A 103 -2.89 2.28 -13.88
CA THR A 103 -2.33 1.40 -12.85
C THR A 103 -2.31 2.08 -11.50
N SER A 104 -2.52 1.32 -10.44
CA SER A 104 -2.29 1.74 -9.06
C SER A 104 -1.61 0.59 -8.32
N HIS A 105 -0.36 0.83 -7.89
CA HIS A 105 0.46 -0.13 -7.17
C HIS A 105 0.88 0.44 -5.81
N LEU A 106 0.91 -0.42 -4.81
CA LEU A 106 1.44 -0.12 -3.50
C LEU A 106 2.32 -1.27 -3.03
N ALA A 107 3.48 -0.97 -2.47
CA ALA A 107 4.32 -1.92 -1.76
C ALA A 107 4.68 -1.36 -0.40
N VAL A 108 4.55 -2.18 0.65
CA VAL A 108 4.97 -1.84 2.02
C VAL A 108 5.93 -2.91 2.51
N GLN A 109 7.10 -2.50 2.94
CA GLN A 109 8.08 -3.32 3.63
C GLN A 109 7.98 -3.11 5.13
N TYR A 110 8.09 -4.18 5.88
CA TYR A 110 8.04 -4.17 7.34
C TYR A 110 9.37 -4.63 7.92
N ASP A 111 9.72 -4.09 9.05
CA ASP A 111 10.90 -4.48 9.82
C ASP A 111 10.60 -4.52 11.31
N ASP A 112 11.42 -5.28 12.04
CA ASP A 112 11.37 -5.31 13.49
C ASP A 112 12.05 -4.06 14.04
N VAL A 113 11.30 -3.27 14.80
CA VAL A 113 11.77 -2.03 15.43
C VAL A 113 11.69 -2.17 16.95
N GLU A 114 12.79 -1.90 17.63
CA GLU A 114 12.83 -1.90 19.09
C GLU A 114 12.29 -0.58 19.65
N ILE A 115 11.22 -0.64 20.45
CA ILE A 115 10.61 0.52 21.09
C ILE A 115 10.43 0.23 22.58
N GLY A 116 11.21 0.90 23.41
CA GLY A 116 11.14 0.74 24.86
C GLY A 116 11.46 -0.68 25.33
N GLY A 117 12.45 -1.33 24.72
CA GLY A 117 12.91 -2.68 25.05
C GLY A 117 11.98 -3.81 24.57
N ARG A 118 11.11 -3.53 23.62
CA ARG A 118 10.25 -4.52 22.95
C ARG A 118 10.33 -4.37 21.44
N SER A 119 10.35 -5.50 20.73
CA SER A 119 10.30 -5.53 19.29
C SER A 119 8.85 -5.42 18.79
N TYR A 120 8.66 -4.61 17.75
CA TYR A 120 7.39 -4.41 17.06
C TYR A 120 7.63 -4.49 15.56
N LEU A 121 6.74 -5.19 14.85
CA LEU A 121 6.74 -5.18 13.40
C LEU A 121 6.13 -3.85 12.91
N CYS A 122 6.97 -3.02 12.31
CA CYS A 122 6.59 -1.68 11.85
C CYS A 122 6.84 -1.51 10.35
N PRO A 123 6.07 -0.66 9.63
CA PRO A 123 6.41 -0.28 8.27
C PRO A 123 7.79 0.39 8.25
N ALA A 124 8.71 -0.12 7.44
CA ALA A 124 10.05 0.48 7.28
C ALA A 124 10.11 1.37 6.04
N ARG A 125 9.45 0.93 4.96
CA ARG A 125 9.40 1.65 3.69
C ARG A 125 8.10 1.37 2.96
N SER A 126 7.59 2.36 2.24
CA SER A 126 6.49 2.16 1.31
C SER A 126 6.75 2.86 -0.01
N ILE A 127 6.22 2.29 -1.08
CA ILE A 127 6.24 2.85 -2.44
C ILE A 127 4.82 2.77 -2.98
N ALA A 128 4.28 3.90 -3.41
CA ALA A 128 3.02 3.98 -4.12
C ALA A 128 3.26 4.55 -5.52
N MET A 129 2.66 3.92 -6.54
CA MET A 129 2.76 4.36 -7.92
C MET A 129 1.38 4.38 -8.56
N ILE A 130 1.05 5.49 -9.21
CA ILE A 130 -0.13 5.64 -10.06
C ILE A 130 0.33 6.05 -11.45
N ALA A 131 -0.25 5.43 -12.50
CA ALA A 131 -0.11 5.87 -13.87
C ALA A 131 -1.49 6.21 -14.43
N LEU A 132 -1.57 7.31 -15.18
CA LEU A 132 -2.82 7.80 -15.78
C LEU A 132 -2.60 8.32 -17.19
N HIS A 133 -3.69 8.41 -17.94
CA HIS A 133 -3.70 9.14 -19.20
C HIS A 133 -3.73 10.65 -18.92
N ASN A 134 -2.76 11.36 -19.50
CA ASN A 134 -2.73 12.82 -19.50
C ASN A 134 -2.48 13.32 -20.92
N PRO A 135 -3.50 13.91 -21.59
CA PRO A 135 -3.37 14.42 -22.97
C PRO A 135 -2.23 15.43 -23.12
N LYS A 136 -1.96 16.23 -22.12
CA LYS A 136 -0.87 17.23 -22.12
C LYS A 136 0.51 16.58 -22.24
N MET A 137 0.66 15.36 -21.70
CA MET A 137 1.91 14.61 -21.75
C MET A 137 2.19 14.00 -23.13
N GLN A 138 1.17 13.90 -24.02
CA GLN A 138 1.34 13.44 -25.41
C GLN A 138 2.38 14.28 -26.16
N HIS A 139 2.38 15.58 -25.95
CA HIS A 139 3.33 16.51 -26.58
C HIS A 139 4.74 16.42 -25.98
N ILE A 140 4.87 15.89 -24.77
CA ILE A 140 6.14 15.83 -24.02
C ILE A 140 6.83 14.47 -24.23
N ASN A 141 6.11 13.37 -24.05
CA ASN A 141 6.66 12.01 -24.07
C ASN A 141 6.14 11.13 -25.23
N GLY A 142 5.25 11.64 -26.07
CA GLY A 142 4.69 10.94 -27.24
C GLY A 142 3.67 9.85 -26.94
N ILE A 143 3.48 9.47 -25.67
CA ILE A 143 2.58 8.38 -25.27
C ILE A 143 1.42 8.82 -24.38
N GLY A 144 1.41 10.08 -23.91
CA GLY A 144 0.32 10.63 -23.10
C GLY A 144 0.13 9.93 -21.74
N ILE A 145 1.19 9.34 -21.18
CA ILE A 145 1.13 8.69 -19.86
C ILE A 145 1.92 9.53 -18.85
N GLU A 146 1.26 9.83 -17.76
CA GLU A 146 1.87 10.44 -16.58
C GLU A 146 1.98 9.41 -15.45
N ARG A 147 3.08 9.44 -14.70
CA ARG A 147 3.33 8.55 -13.56
C ARG A 147 3.67 9.37 -12.33
N HIS A 148 2.98 9.06 -11.25
CA HIS A 148 3.28 9.58 -9.92
C HIS A 148 3.86 8.47 -9.08
N LEU A 149 5.03 8.72 -8.51
CA LEU A 149 5.71 7.82 -7.58
C LEU A 149 5.87 8.54 -6.25
N ASN A 150 5.38 7.93 -5.19
CA ASN A 150 5.59 8.35 -3.82
C ASN A 150 6.36 7.27 -3.07
N GLU A 151 7.49 7.65 -2.48
CA GLU A 151 8.32 6.78 -1.65
C GLU A 151 8.42 7.39 -0.26
N VAL A 152 8.19 6.58 0.76
CA VAL A 152 8.24 6.98 2.16
C VAL A 152 9.11 6.01 2.93
N GLU A 153 10.07 6.52 3.68
CA GLU A 153 10.82 5.80 4.70
C GLU A 153 10.32 6.20 6.08
N TYR A 154 10.15 5.22 6.95
CA TYR A 154 9.69 5.41 8.32
C TYR A 154 10.87 5.22 9.26
N ILE A 155 11.25 6.29 9.94
CA ILE A 155 12.39 6.34 10.85
C ILE A 155 11.96 6.84 12.24
N ASP A 156 12.81 6.69 13.22
CA ASP A 156 12.66 7.26 14.58
C ASP A 156 11.36 6.85 15.30
N TYR A 157 11.04 5.56 15.25
CA TYR A 157 9.91 5.01 15.97
C TYR A 157 10.07 5.18 17.48
N HIS A 158 9.06 5.78 18.13
CA HIS A 158 9.06 5.94 19.58
C HIS A 158 7.65 5.80 20.15
N LYS A 159 7.59 5.38 21.42
CA LYS A 159 6.32 5.23 22.12
C LYS A 159 5.93 6.56 22.77
N PHE A 160 4.76 7.05 22.39
CA PHE A 160 4.13 8.13 23.13
C PHE A 160 3.46 7.56 24.41
N GLY A 161 3.76 8.16 25.55
CA GLY A 161 3.12 7.85 26.82
C GLY A 161 2.80 9.13 27.57
N SER A 162 1.62 9.21 28.17
CA SER A 162 1.29 10.24 29.15
C SER A 162 1.05 9.58 30.50
N THR A 163 1.63 10.10 31.56
CA THR A 163 1.28 9.76 32.93
C THR A 163 0.46 10.88 33.53
N SER A 164 -0.80 10.60 33.89
CA SER A 164 -1.61 11.53 34.67
C SER A 164 -1.52 11.15 36.15
N ARG A 165 -1.24 12.13 37.02
CA ARG A 165 -1.28 11.97 38.46
C ARG A 165 -2.47 12.77 38.99
N MET A 166 -3.49 12.09 39.53
CA MET A 166 -4.51 12.77 40.34
C MET A 166 -3.90 13.26 41.64
N ILE A 167 -3.91 14.57 41.85
CA ILE A 167 -3.58 15.18 43.15
C ILE A 167 -4.93 15.27 43.87
N THR A 168 -5.16 14.36 44.81
CA THR A 168 -6.23 14.51 45.80
C THR A 168 -5.70 15.44 46.88
N ASN A 169 -6.25 16.65 46.97
CA ASN A 169 -6.04 17.51 48.15
C ASN A 169 -6.76 16.89 49.36
N PRO A 170 -6.13 16.87 50.56
CA PRO A 170 -6.71 16.40 51.79
C PRO A 170 -7.84 17.30 52.26
#